data_a9bdeaae07bfe7f0ebea7a974032d835
#
_entry.id   a9bdeaae07bfe7f0ebea7a974032d835
#
_cell.length_a   1.000
_cell.length_b   1.000
_cell.length_c   1.000
_cell.angle_alpha   90.00
_cell.angle_beta   90.00
_cell.angle_gamma   90.00
#
_symmetry.space_group_name_H-M   'P 1'
#
loop_
_entity.id
_entity.type
_entity.pdbx_description
1 polymer ?
#
loop_
_entity_poly.entity_id
_entity_poly.type
_entity_poly.pdbx_seq_one_letter_code
_entity_poly.pdbx_strand_id
1 'polypeptide(L)'
;RRIEDQIKANAAKVVDNLIEKAKESSDGWVDWVSECGGLLPMHNFNDMMGVPDGTRQKTSHEMSVLMSWNDDEVTGPTTEEKLGRMGEALTFMHELAQKMVGDRRENPTGDLFTSLAQAEVDGEKLTDHEIGSFFVLLTIAGNDTTRQSLAHGLRALTTHPEQRAWLMEDLEGRMTGAVEEIVRWATPIMTFRRTASGDCELDGVQITEGDKLIMFYSSANRDEQAIERPHEFDLSRDPNPHVGFGGGGIHHCLGNRLARAQIRALFIELLNRCPDIVADEPVLSPGSFFHVVKRMPCKPFPD
;
A
#
# COMPACT_ATOMS: atom_id res chain seq x y z
N ARG A 1 2.12 -19.03 8.08
CA ARG A 1 1.42 -19.14 9.37
C ARG A 1 1.90 -18.08 10.36
N ARG A 2 3.21 -17.98 10.72
CA ARG A 2 3.72 -16.97 11.66
C ARG A 2 3.45 -15.52 11.22
N ILE A 3 3.65 -15.22 9.93
CA ILE A 3 3.39 -13.88 9.37
C ILE A 3 1.88 -13.56 9.36
N GLU A 4 1.05 -14.52 9.00
CA GLU A 4 -0.42 -14.34 9.00
C GLU A 4 -0.96 -14.08 10.41
N ASP A 5 -0.47 -14.81 11.42
CA ASP A 5 -0.84 -14.61 12.82
C ASP A 5 -0.43 -13.20 13.30
N GLN A 6 0.77 -12.73 12.89
CA GLN A 6 1.23 -11.37 13.19
C GLN A 6 0.37 -10.31 12.50
N ILE A 7 0.01 -10.50 11.23
CA ILE A 7 -0.88 -9.58 10.49
C ILE A 7 -2.23 -9.46 11.19
N LYS A 8 -2.83 -10.57 11.62
CA LYS A 8 -4.09 -10.56 12.37
C LYS A 8 -3.98 -9.83 13.70
N ALA A 9 -2.89 -10.08 14.44
CA ALA A 9 -2.63 -9.38 15.70
C ALA A 9 -2.46 -7.85 15.50
N ASN A 10 -1.78 -7.44 14.44
CA ASN A 10 -1.63 -6.02 14.11
C ASN A 10 -2.95 -5.42 13.61
N ALA A 11 -3.76 -6.17 12.84
CA ALA A 11 -5.09 -5.73 12.44
C ALA A 11 -6.00 -5.45 13.65
N ALA A 12 -6.00 -6.36 14.63
CA ALA A 12 -6.75 -6.16 15.88
C ALA A 12 -6.30 -4.89 16.61
N LYS A 13 -4.98 -4.66 16.75
CA LYS A 13 -4.44 -3.46 17.41
C LYS A 13 -4.85 -2.16 16.73
N VAL A 14 -4.83 -2.09 15.39
CA VAL A 14 -5.20 -0.85 14.69
C VAL A 14 -6.70 -0.61 14.72
N VAL A 15 -7.52 -1.66 14.78
CA VAL A 15 -8.97 -1.53 15.00
C VAL A 15 -9.26 -1.11 16.44
N ASP A 16 -8.51 -1.62 17.45
CA ASP A 16 -8.60 -1.13 18.82
C ASP A 16 -8.31 0.36 18.90
N ASN A 17 -7.20 0.81 18.28
CA ASN A 17 -6.84 2.23 18.23
C ASN A 17 -7.95 3.08 17.59
N LEU A 18 -8.49 2.65 16.46
CA LEU A 18 -9.58 3.35 15.79
C LEU A 18 -10.80 3.53 16.69
N ILE A 19 -11.21 2.46 17.39
CA ILE A 19 -12.37 2.46 18.29
C ILE A 19 -12.10 3.37 19.51
N GLU A 20 -10.92 3.33 20.09
CA GLU A 20 -10.53 4.19 21.21
C GLU A 20 -10.55 5.67 20.81
N LYS A 21 -9.94 6.00 19.66
CA LYS A 21 -9.92 7.37 19.14
C LYS A 21 -11.33 7.88 18.81
N ALA A 22 -12.20 7.05 18.28
CA ALA A 22 -13.59 7.42 18.05
C ALA A 22 -14.37 7.70 19.34
N LYS A 23 -14.08 6.96 20.44
CA LYS A 23 -14.68 7.22 21.76
C LYS A 23 -14.15 8.51 22.40
N GLU A 24 -12.89 8.88 22.14
CA GLU A 24 -12.29 10.13 22.59
C GLU A 24 -12.81 11.36 21.82
N SER A 25 -13.28 11.17 20.59
CA SER A 25 -13.84 12.21 19.74
C SER A 25 -15.24 12.62 20.20
N SER A 26 -15.52 13.92 20.21
CA SER A 26 -16.81 14.47 20.65
C SER A 26 -18.01 14.09 19.77
N ASP A 27 -17.77 13.76 18.50
CA ASP A 27 -18.77 13.41 17.49
C ASP A 27 -18.58 12.01 16.88
N GLY A 28 -17.56 11.28 17.38
CA GLY A 28 -17.22 9.92 16.94
C GLY A 28 -16.50 9.85 15.59
N TRP A 29 -16.17 10.98 14.95
CA TRP A 29 -15.39 11.02 13.72
C TRP A 29 -13.89 11.06 14.00
N VAL A 30 -13.13 10.28 13.22
CA VAL A 30 -11.67 10.18 13.28
C VAL A 30 -11.10 10.05 11.88
N ASP A 31 -9.80 10.30 11.70
CA ASP A 31 -9.17 10.09 10.41
C ASP A 31 -8.75 8.62 10.22
N TRP A 32 -9.34 7.97 9.23
CA TRP A 32 -9.03 6.58 8.87
C TRP A 32 -7.54 6.34 8.60
N VAL A 33 -6.89 7.29 7.91
CA VAL A 33 -5.51 7.10 7.45
C VAL A 33 -4.54 7.09 8.62
N SER A 34 -4.65 8.04 9.53
CA SER A 34 -3.76 8.15 10.70
C SER A 34 -4.10 7.15 11.80
N GLU A 35 -5.37 6.76 11.96
CA GLU A 35 -5.78 5.98 13.12
C GLU A 35 -5.95 4.47 12.85
N CYS A 36 -6.00 4.05 11.57
CA CYS A 36 -6.22 2.64 11.24
C CYS A 36 -5.51 2.19 9.94
N GLY A 37 -6.03 2.62 8.79
CA GLY A 37 -5.63 2.07 7.49
C GLY A 37 -4.18 2.31 7.12
N GLY A 38 -3.58 3.43 7.57
CA GLY A 38 -2.16 3.72 7.37
C GLY A 38 -1.25 3.01 8.36
N LEU A 39 -1.75 2.64 9.53
CA LEU A 39 -0.95 2.02 10.59
C LEU A 39 -0.65 0.54 10.32
N LEU A 40 -1.62 -0.21 9.76
CA LEU A 40 -1.47 -1.66 9.59
C LEU A 40 -0.27 -2.05 8.71
N PRO A 41 -0.13 -1.55 7.46
CA PRO A 41 0.99 -1.93 6.62
C PRO A 41 2.33 -1.51 7.24
N MET A 42 2.36 -0.38 7.93
CA MET A 42 3.55 0.12 8.61
C MET A 42 3.96 -0.78 9.78
N HIS A 43 3.03 -1.21 10.62
CA HIS A 43 3.31 -2.16 11.71
C HIS A 43 3.86 -3.47 11.15
N ASN A 44 3.20 -4.04 10.14
CA ASN A 44 3.62 -5.28 9.50
C ASN A 44 5.01 -5.17 8.86
N PHE A 45 5.28 -4.06 8.15
CA PHE A 45 6.59 -3.81 7.57
C PHE A 45 7.68 -3.71 8.63
N ASN A 46 7.46 -2.89 9.66
CA ASN A 46 8.44 -2.71 10.74
C ASN A 46 8.75 -4.03 11.46
N ASP A 47 7.74 -4.85 11.72
CA ASP A 47 7.92 -6.15 12.37
C ASP A 47 8.65 -7.15 11.46
N MET A 48 8.32 -7.19 10.17
CA MET A 48 8.97 -8.09 9.20
C MET A 48 10.43 -7.72 8.95
N MET A 49 10.72 -6.42 8.84
CA MET A 49 12.07 -5.90 8.59
C MET A 49 12.90 -5.79 9.86
N GLY A 50 12.30 -5.96 11.04
CA GLY A 50 13.00 -5.79 12.30
C GLY A 50 13.45 -4.33 12.54
N VAL A 51 12.65 -3.34 12.09
CA VAL A 51 12.95 -1.93 12.30
C VAL A 51 12.94 -1.62 13.80
N PRO A 52 13.99 -1.01 14.36
CA PRO A 52 14.07 -0.71 15.79
C PRO A 52 12.93 0.20 16.27
N ASP A 53 12.31 -0.12 17.39
CA ASP A 53 11.14 0.59 17.92
C ASP A 53 11.33 2.11 17.99
N GLY A 54 12.49 2.56 18.45
CA GLY A 54 12.81 3.99 18.56
C GLY A 54 12.89 4.75 17.24
N THR A 55 12.90 4.05 16.10
CA THR A 55 12.97 4.66 14.75
C THR A 55 11.68 4.51 13.96
N ARG A 56 10.75 3.65 14.37
CA ARG A 56 9.53 3.29 13.61
C ARG A 56 8.68 4.50 13.23
N GLN A 57 8.43 5.40 14.18
CA GLN A 57 7.64 6.60 13.92
C GLN A 57 8.30 7.51 12.88
N LYS A 58 9.63 7.72 13.01
CA LYS A 58 10.37 8.52 12.04
C LYS A 58 10.42 7.84 10.66
N THR A 59 10.61 6.51 10.60
CA THR A 59 10.55 5.75 9.35
C THR A 59 9.21 5.94 8.63
N SER A 60 8.10 5.88 9.39
CA SER A 60 6.75 6.14 8.86
C SER A 60 6.60 7.55 8.31
N HIS A 61 7.11 8.53 9.04
CA HIS A 61 7.05 9.94 8.62
C HIS A 61 7.87 10.18 7.35
N GLU A 62 9.12 9.74 7.30
CA GLU A 62 9.99 9.95 6.14
C GLU A 62 9.49 9.19 4.90
N MET A 63 8.91 8.00 5.08
CA MET A 63 8.23 7.32 3.99
C MET A 63 7.06 8.16 3.44
N SER A 64 6.22 8.74 4.30
CA SER A 64 5.10 9.58 3.86
C SER A 64 5.56 10.81 3.08
N VAL A 65 6.71 11.38 3.43
CA VAL A 65 7.35 12.47 2.67
C VAL A 65 7.71 12.02 1.25
N LEU A 66 8.36 10.85 1.12
CA LEU A 66 8.74 10.31 -0.19
C LEU A 66 7.52 10.01 -1.07
N MET A 67 6.42 9.57 -0.48
CA MET A 67 5.17 9.26 -1.19
C MET A 67 4.40 10.50 -1.63
N SER A 68 4.45 11.54 -0.80
CA SER A 68 3.72 12.80 -1.01
C SER A 68 4.64 13.91 -1.53
N TRP A 69 5.69 13.55 -2.28
CA TRP A 69 6.73 14.48 -2.75
C TRP A 69 6.17 15.69 -3.54
N ASN A 70 4.99 15.55 -4.14
CA ASN A 70 4.34 16.61 -4.91
C ASN A 70 3.25 17.36 -4.12
N ASP A 71 3.10 17.08 -2.82
CA ASP A 71 2.11 17.71 -1.95
C ASP A 71 2.76 18.87 -1.18
N ASP A 72 2.33 20.08 -1.49
CA ASP A 72 2.87 21.32 -0.89
C ASP A 72 2.75 21.36 0.63
N GLU A 73 1.72 20.72 1.21
CA GLU A 73 1.57 20.62 2.67
C GLU A 73 2.63 19.73 3.32
N VAL A 74 3.21 18.80 2.58
CA VAL A 74 4.17 17.81 3.08
C VAL A 74 5.61 18.22 2.81
N THR A 75 5.87 18.73 1.61
CA THR A 75 7.24 18.95 1.10
C THR A 75 7.55 20.42 0.82
N GLY A 76 6.56 21.31 0.98
CA GLY A 76 6.69 22.72 0.67
C GLY A 76 6.31 23.09 -0.77
N PRO A 77 6.03 24.38 -1.04
CA PRO A 77 5.48 24.83 -2.30
C PRO A 77 6.50 24.97 -3.44
N THR A 78 7.80 25.02 -3.13
CA THR A 78 8.84 25.23 -4.15
C THR A 78 9.55 23.92 -4.51
N THR A 79 10.10 23.86 -5.72
CA THR A 79 10.90 22.71 -6.17
C THR A 79 12.12 22.48 -5.26
N GLU A 80 12.75 23.55 -4.78
CA GLU A 80 13.92 23.47 -3.89
C GLU A 80 13.54 22.82 -2.55
N GLU A 81 12.44 23.26 -1.92
CA GLU A 81 11.93 22.66 -0.67
C GLU A 81 11.56 21.19 -0.87
N LYS A 82 10.86 20.85 -1.96
CA LYS A 82 10.50 19.47 -2.30
C LYS A 82 11.75 18.58 -2.43
N LEU A 83 12.72 19.00 -3.22
CA LEU A 83 13.95 18.23 -3.40
C LEU A 83 14.78 18.14 -2.11
N GLY A 84 14.86 19.21 -1.33
CA GLY A 84 15.51 19.22 -0.02
C GLY A 84 14.85 18.20 0.92
N ARG A 85 13.55 18.23 1.05
CA ARG A 85 12.80 17.36 1.95
C ARG A 85 12.90 15.89 1.54
N MET A 86 12.82 15.60 0.21
CA MET A 86 13.06 14.26 -0.31
C MET A 86 14.50 13.78 -0.04
N GLY A 87 15.48 14.64 -0.22
CA GLY A 87 16.89 14.33 0.05
C GLY A 87 17.11 13.95 1.53
N GLU A 88 16.55 14.71 2.46
CA GLU A 88 16.60 14.42 3.89
C GLU A 88 15.95 13.05 4.22
N ALA A 89 14.77 12.78 3.66
CA ALA A 89 14.06 11.53 3.88
C ALA A 89 14.85 10.32 3.34
N LEU A 90 15.39 10.42 2.13
CA LEU A 90 16.24 9.38 1.53
C LEU A 90 17.51 9.15 2.35
N THR A 91 18.18 10.22 2.78
CA THR A 91 19.37 10.14 3.62
C THR A 91 19.08 9.40 4.92
N PHE A 92 18.03 9.77 5.64
CA PHE A 92 17.63 9.08 6.86
C PHE A 92 17.37 7.58 6.62
N MET A 93 16.63 7.23 5.56
CA MET A 93 16.31 5.84 5.25
C MET A 93 17.56 5.01 4.92
N HIS A 94 18.49 5.57 4.17
CA HIS A 94 19.78 4.92 3.88
C HIS A 94 20.65 4.76 5.11
N GLU A 95 20.79 5.77 5.96
CA GLU A 95 21.55 5.71 7.20
C GLU A 95 20.97 4.65 8.16
N LEU A 96 19.64 4.59 8.28
CA LEU A 96 18.96 3.56 9.05
C LEU A 96 19.29 2.16 8.51
N ALA A 97 19.16 1.98 7.20
CA ALA A 97 19.47 0.70 6.55
C ALA A 97 20.94 0.28 6.77
N GLN A 98 21.90 1.18 6.60
CA GLN A 98 23.31 0.89 6.84
C GLN A 98 23.58 0.46 8.28
N LYS A 99 22.97 1.16 9.25
CA LYS A 99 23.08 0.78 10.66
C LYS A 99 22.49 -0.61 10.92
N MET A 100 21.33 -0.91 10.33
CA MET A 100 20.70 -2.22 10.44
C MET A 100 21.54 -3.32 9.77
N VAL A 101 22.17 -3.06 8.62
CA VAL A 101 23.08 -4.02 7.95
C VAL A 101 24.23 -4.42 8.87
N GLY A 102 24.91 -3.43 9.46
CA GLY A 102 26.02 -3.68 10.41
C GLY A 102 25.57 -4.58 11.57
N ASP A 103 24.46 -4.19 12.21
CA ASP A 103 23.92 -4.94 13.34
C ASP A 103 23.50 -6.37 12.95
N ARG A 104 22.83 -6.58 11.81
CA ARG A 104 22.35 -7.89 11.39
C ARG A 104 23.44 -8.82 10.89
N ARG A 105 24.57 -8.31 10.43
CA ARG A 105 25.74 -9.11 10.11
C ARG A 105 26.43 -9.65 11.38
N GLU A 106 26.47 -8.85 12.43
CA GLU A 106 27.05 -9.24 13.72
C GLU A 106 26.08 -10.04 14.58
N ASN A 107 24.82 -9.62 14.61
CA ASN A 107 23.76 -10.18 15.44
C ASN A 107 22.54 -10.59 14.58
N PRO A 108 22.61 -11.67 13.82
CA PRO A 108 21.52 -12.10 12.96
C PRO A 108 20.27 -12.46 13.77
N THR A 109 19.12 -12.05 13.27
CA THR A 109 17.80 -12.34 13.84
C THR A 109 16.95 -13.11 12.84
N GLY A 110 15.70 -13.41 13.18
CA GLY A 110 14.75 -14.09 12.27
C GLY A 110 13.96 -13.14 11.36
N ASP A 111 14.39 -11.88 11.20
CA ASP A 111 13.73 -10.90 10.36
C ASP A 111 14.16 -10.97 8.88
N LEU A 112 13.37 -10.33 8.02
CA LEU A 112 13.65 -10.30 6.58
C LEU A 112 14.93 -9.50 6.27
N PHE A 113 15.24 -8.49 7.08
CA PHE A 113 16.43 -7.67 6.87
C PHE A 113 17.71 -8.46 7.09
N THR A 114 17.74 -9.39 8.05
CA THR A 114 18.83 -10.36 8.23
C THR A 114 19.04 -11.19 6.96
N SER A 115 17.95 -11.68 6.37
CA SER A 115 18.01 -12.43 5.12
C SER A 115 18.61 -11.62 3.97
N LEU A 116 18.26 -10.33 3.88
CA LEU A 116 18.85 -9.42 2.88
C LEU A 116 20.35 -9.16 3.15
N ALA A 117 20.72 -8.92 4.41
CA ALA A 117 22.11 -8.66 4.79
C ALA A 117 23.05 -9.84 4.53
N GLN A 118 22.49 -11.05 4.45
CA GLN A 118 23.20 -12.31 4.19
C GLN A 118 23.00 -12.84 2.76
N ALA A 119 22.17 -12.18 1.95
CA ALA A 119 21.86 -12.63 0.59
C ALA A 119 23.08 -12.59 -0.32
N GLU A 120 23.19 -13.61 -1.18
CA GLU A 120 24.16 -13.69 -2.26
C GLU A 120 23.40 -13.84 -3.59
N VAL A 121 23.81 -13.11 -4.59
CA VAL A 121 23.28 -13.16 -5.96
C VAL A 121 24.46 -13.49 -6.88
N ASP A 122 24.35 -14.59 -7.60
CA ASP A 122 25.41 -15.10 -8.50
C ASP A 122 26.78 -15.29 -7.80
N GLY A 123 26.76 -15.62 -6.50
CA GLY A 123 27.95 -15.83 -5.67
C GLY A 123 28.54 -14.56 -5.07
N GLU A 124 27.95 -13.40 -5.31
CA GLU A 124 28.35 -12.12 -4.74
C GLU A 124 27.35 -11.63 -3.70
N LYS A 125 27.87 -11.05 -2.60
CA LYS A 125 27.03 -10.44 -1.57
C LYS A 125 26.55 -9.08 -2.01
N LEU A 126 25.31 -8.74 -1.65
CA LEU A 126 24.82 -7.39 -1.83
C LEU A 126 25.67 -6.38 -1.06
N THR A 127 26.00 -5.26 -1.69
CA THR A 127 26.64 -4.13 -1.03
C THR A 127 25.67 -3.44 -0.07
N ASP A 128 26.20 -2.71 0.91
CA ASP A 128 25.39 -1.93 1.86
C ASP A 128 24.49 -0.91 1.15
N HIS A 129 24.97 -0.36 0.03
CA HIS A 129 24.19 0.58 -0.80
C HIS A 129 23.01 -0.12 -1.49
N GLU A 130 23.20 -1.31 -2.05
CA GLU A 130 22.13 -2.08 -2.68
C GLU A 130 21.09 -2.50 -1.65
N ILE A 131 21.52 -2.98 -0.47
CA ILE A 131 20.62 -3.31 0.64
C ILE A 131 19.82 -2.08 1.08
N GLY A 132 20.50 -0.91 1.22
CA GLY A 132 19.85 0.35 1.55
C GLY A 132 18.81 0.78 0.52
N SER A 133 19.14 0.69 -0.76
CA SER A 133 18.25 1.02 -1.86
C SER A 133 17.03 0.08 -1.89
N PHE A 134 17.26 -1.21 -1.64
CA PHE A 134 16.19 -2.20 -1.58
C PHE A 134 15.29 -2.00 -0.35
N PHE A 135 15.85 -1.61 0.80
CA PHE A 135 15.08 -1.23 1.98
C PHE A 135 14.15 -0.04 1.71
N VAL A 136 14.67 1.02 1.08
CA VAL A 136 13.85 2.17 0.68
C VAL A 136 12.72 1.74 -0.27
N LEU A 137 13.05 0.94 -1.30
CA LEU A 137 12.08 0.42 -2.24
C LEU A 137 10.97 -0.37 -1.54
N LEU A 138 11.33 -1.32 -0.67
CA LEU A 138 10.35 -2.15 0.05
C LEU A 138 9.49 -1.34 1.01
N THR A 139 10.08 -0.33 1.67
CA THR A 139 9.34 0.55 2.59
C THR A 139 8.23 1.29 1.84
N ILE A 140 8.55 1.85 0.68
CA ILE A 140 7.59 2.56 -0.16
C ILE A 140 6.55 1.58 -0.71
N ALA A 141 6.99 0.53 -1.39
CA ALA A 141 6.11 -0.37 -2.12
C ALA A 141 5.15 -1.14 -1.21
N GLY A 142 5.60 -1.53 -0.02
CA GLY A 142 4.83 -2.38 0.89
C GLY A 142 3.83 -1.64 1.78
N ASN A 143 4.00 -0.34 1.96
CA ASN A 143 3.17 0.44 2.86
C ASN A 143 2.07 1.19 2.14
N ASP A 144 2.43 2.07 1.21
CA ASP A 144 1.48 3.03 0.68
C ASP A 144 0.41 2.38 -0.20
N THR A 145 0.78 1.44 -1.05
CA THR A 145 -0.17 0.75 -1.94
C THR A 145 -1.26 0.01 -1.16
N THR A 146 -0.89 -0.65 -0.05
CA THR A 146 -1.85 -1.33 0.83
C THR A 146 -2.71 -0.32 1.57
N ARG A 147 -2.14 0.77 2.09
CA ARG A 147 -2.86 1.88 2.72
C ARG A 147 -3.93 2.46 1.80
N GLN A 148 -3.59 2.71 0.52
CA GLN A 148 -4.54 3.23 -0.45
C GLN A 148 -5.66 2.22 -0.77
N SER A 149 -5.32 0.94 -0.91
CA SER A 149 -6.32 -0.11 -1.10
C SER A 149 -7.31 -0.19 0.06
N LEU A 150 -6.83 -0.04 1.30
CA LEU A 150 -7.66 -0.03 2.50
C LEU A 150 -8.56 1.21 2.57
N ALA A 151 -8.05 2.39 2.21
CA ALA A 151 -8.83 3.62 2.24
C ALA A 151 -9.92 3.64 1.16
N HIS A 152 -9.55 3.39 -0.10
CA HIS A 152 -10.53 3.31 -1.18
C HIS A 152 -11.52 2.16 -1.00
N GLY A 153 -11.10 1.04 -0.42
CA GLY A 153 -11.96 -0.10 -0.09
C GLY A 153 -13.03 0.26 0.95
N LEU A 154 -12.65 0.94 2.03
CA LEU A 154 -13.63 1.40 3.04
C LEU A 154 -14.61 2.42 2.44
N ARG A 155 -14.12 3.37 1.64
CA ARG A 155 -15.00 4.32 0.95
C ARG A 155 -15.95 3.60 -0.01
N ALA A 156 -15.48 2.63 -0.79
CA ALA A 156 -16.31 1.85 -1.68
C ALA A 156 -17.39 1.06 -0.92
N LEU A 157 -17.04 0.40 0.18
CA LEU A 157 -18.01 -0.30 1.04
C LEU A 157 -19.04 0.66 1.67
N THR A 158 -18.68 1.91 1.92
CA THR A 158 -19.61 2.92 2.42
C THR A 158 -20.59 3.40 1.35
N THR A 159 -20.09 3.58 0.11
CA THR A 159 -20.91 4.12 -0.99
C THR A 159 -21.71 3.05 -1.74
N HIS A 160 -21.46 1.76 -1.49
CA HIS A 160 -22.17 0.61 -2.07
C HIS A 160 -22.70 -0.31 -0.96
N PRO A 161 -23.73 0.13 -0.22
CA PRO A 161 -24.24 -0.61 0.93
C PRO A 161 -24.78 -2.01 0.56
N GLU A 162 -25.27 -2.21 -0.66
CA GLU A 162 -25.70 -3.51 -1.18
C GLU A 162 -24.54 -4.50 -1.31
N GLN A 163 -23.38 -4.03 -1.76
CA GLN A 163 -22.15 -4.85 -1.85
C GLN A 163 -21.64 -5.23 -0.47
N ARG A 164 -21.70 -4.29 0.47
CA ARG A 164 -21.37 -4.54 1.86
C ARG A 164 -22.32 -5.55 2.49
N ALA A 165 -23.62 -5.41 2.29
CA ALA A 165 -24.62 -6.36 2.78
C ALA A 165 -24.34 -7.77 2.24
N TRP A 166 -24.09 -7.88 0.93
CA TRP A 166 -23.69 -9.15 0.31
C TRP A 166 -22.44 -9.73 0.96
N LEU A 167 -21.40 -8.93 1.19
CA LEU A 167 -20.16 -9.39 1.82
C LEU A 167 -20.41 -9.91 3.24
N MET A 168 -21.27 -9.23 4.02
CA MET A 168 -21.58 -9.57 5.40
C MET A 168 -22.36 -10.87 5.56
N GLU A 169 -23.06 -11.38 4.54
CA GLU A 169 -23.75 -12.69 4.59
C GLU A 169 -22.76 -13.86 4.78
N ASP A 170 -21.51 -13.73 4.24
CA ASP A 170 -20.44 -14.72 4.42
C ASP A 170 -19.07 -14.00 4.35
N LEU A 171 -18.78 -13.24 5.40
CA LEU A 171 -17.60 -12.38 5.46
C LEU A 171 -16.30 -13.15 5.24
N GLU A 172 -16.14 -14.30 5.87
CA GLU A 172 -14.92 -15.10 5.76
C GLU A 172 -14.77 -15.76 4.37
N GLY A 173 -15.85 -16.31 3.82
CA GLY A 173 -15.83 -17.03 2.55
C GLY A 173 -15.70 -16.09 1.35
N ARG A 174 -16.37 -14.93 1.40
CA ARG A 174 -16.41 -13.96 0.30
C ARG A 174 -15.22 -12.99 0.29
N MET A 175 -14.54 -12.80 1.42
CA MET A 175 -13.47 -11.80 1.55
C MET A 175 -12.31 -12.03 0.56
N THR A 176 -12.02 -13.26 0.17
CA THR A 176 -10.92 -13.52 -0.77
C THR A 176 -11.17 -12.90 -2.15
N GLY A 177 -12.40 -13.05 -2.70
CA GLY A 177 -12.79 -12.38 -3.95
C GLY A 177 -12.95 -10.87 -3.77
N ALA A 178 -13.53 -10.45 -2.64
CA ALA A 178 -13.70 -9.04 -2.31
C ALA A 178 -12.37 -8.26 -2.29
N VAL A 179 -11.29 -8.86 -1.82
CA VAL A 179 -9.95 -8.25 -1.85
C VAL A 179 -9.49 -7.95 -3.28
N GLU A 180 -9.72 -8.85 -4.23
CA GLU A 180 -9.36 -8.60 -5.64
C GLU A 180 -10.15 -7.40 -6.21
N GLU A 181 -11.44 -7.31 -5.92
CA GLU A 181 -12.27 -6.17 -6.37
C GLU A 181 -11.87 -4.86 -5.68
N ILE A 182 -11.55 -4.89 -4.40
CA ILE A 182 -11.02 -3.72 -3.68
C ILE A 182 -9.72 -3.22 -4.35
N VAL A 183 -8.79 -4.12 -4.68
CA VAL A 183 -7.53 -3.76 -5.34
C VAL A 183 -7.77 -3.22 -6.75
N ARG A 184 -8.67 -3.85 -7.52
CA ARG A 184 -9.07 -3.36 -8.83
C ARG A 184 -9.65 -1.95 -8.76
N TRP A 185 -10.62 -1.74 -7.86
CA TRP A 185 -11.32 -0.47 -7.67
C TRP A 185 -10.40 0.64 -7.22
N ALA A 186 -9.58 0.37 -6.22
CA ALA A 186 -8.62 1.30 -5.67
C ALA A 186 -7.54 1.71 -6.68
N THR A 187 -7.04 0.75 -7.44
CA THR A 187 -5.89 0.94 -8.34
C THR A 187 -4.82 1.84 -7.71
N PRO A 188 -4.17 1.41 -6.63
CA PRO A 188 -3.30 2.26 -5.81
C PRO A 188 -2.11 2.82 -6.59
N ILE A 189 -1.65 2.12 -7.64
CA ILE A 189 -0.71 2.62 -8.63
C ILE A 189 -1.47 2.90 -9.92
N MET A 190 -1.52 4.17 -10.33
CA MET A 190 -2.27 4.60 -11.50
C MET A 190 -1.49 4.42 -12.79
N THR A 191 -0.17 4.65 -12.76
CA THR A 191 0.67 4.59 -13.97
C THR A 191 2.03 3.97 -13.68
N PHE A 192 2.63 3.35 -14.70
CA PHE A 192 4.05 3.00 -14.73
C PHE A 192 4.66 3.36 -16.08
N ARG A 193 5.95 3.68 -16.07
CA ARG A 193 6.71 3.95 -17.28
C ARG A 193 7.64 2.78 -17.62
N ARG A 194 7.80 2.52 -18.93
CA ARG A 194 8.88 1.70 -19.49
C ARG A 194 9.66 2.53 -20.49
N THR A 195 10.91 2.16 -20.70
CA THR A 195 11.73 2.71 -21.79
C THR A 195 12.01 1.56 -22.74
N ALA A 196 11.77 1.75 -24.02
CA ALA A 196 12.04 0.73 -25.04
C ALA A 196 13.56 0.46 -25.10
N SER A 197 13.95 -0.81 -25.00
CA SER A 197 15.34 -1.24 -25.09
C SER A 197 15.79 -1.57 -26.52
N GLY A 198 14.92 -1.41 -27.50
CA GLY A 198 15.11 -1.63 -28.92
C GLY A 198 13.84 -1.29 -29.69
N ASP A 199 13.98 -1.22 -31.02
CA ASP A 199 12.84 -0.96 -31.90
C ASP A 199 11.85 -2.12 -31.87
N CYS A 200 10.57 -1.82 -31.80
CA CYS A 200 9.49 -2.81 -31.86
C CYS A 200 8.19 -2.19 -32.38
N GLU A 201 7.21 -3.04 -32.63
CA GLU A 201 5.85 -2.62 -32.98
C GLU A 201 4.88 -3.12 -31.91
N LEU A 202 3.99 -2.24 -31.48
CA LEU A 202 2.91 -2.57 -30.55
C LEU A 202 1.59 -2.05 -31.14
N ASP A 203 0.68 -2.98 -31.46
CA ASP A 203 -0.65 -2.68 -32.03
C ASP A 203 -0.60 -1.72 -33.22
N GLY A 204 0.33 -1.97 -34.15
CA GLY A 204 0.53 -1.15 -35.37
C GLY A 204 1.28 0.16 -35.16
N VAL A 205 1.68 0.47 -33.92
CA VAL A 205 2.47 1.67 -33.60
C VAL A 205 3.95 1.30 -33.55
N GLN A 206 4.78 1.98 -34.33
CA GLN A 206 6.24 1.82 -34.30
C GLN A 206 6.79 2.50 -33.07
N ILE A 207 7.60 1.76 -32.30
CA ILE A 207 8.28 2.21 -31.09
C ILE A 207 9.79 2.10 -31.36
N THR A 208 10.52 3.16 -31.11
CA THR A 208 11.97 3.22 -31.29
C THR A 208 12.70 3.05 -29.96
N GLU A 209 13.95 2.61 -30.02
CA GLU A 209 14.81 2.53 -28.83
C GLU A 209 14.87 3.88 -28.10
N GLY A 210 14.66 3.83 -26.79
CA GLY A 210 14.65 5.03 -25.93
C GLY A 210 13.28 5.66 -25.75
N ASP A 211 12.26 5.28 -26.53
CA ASP A 211 10.90 5.78 -26.36
C ASP A 211 10.34 5.43 -24.99
N LYS A 212 9.51 6.34 -24.47
CA LYS A 212 8.89 6.20 -23.15
C LYS A 212 7.43 5.82 -23.27
N LEU A 213 7.12 4.62 -22.79
CA LEU A 213 5.77 4.08 -22.78
C LEU A 213 5.18 4.24 -21.38
N ILE A 214 3.99 4.82 -21.31
CA ILE A 214 3.24 4.96 -20.06
C ILE A 214 2.11 3.94 -20.06
N MET A 215 2.10 3.07 -19.07
CA MET A 215 1.02 2.12 -18.81
C MET A 215 0.03 2.73 -17.82
N PHE A 216 -1.25 2.85 -18.22
CA PHE A 216 -2.32 3.39 -17.37
C PHE A 216 -3.10 2.25 -16.72
N TYR A 217 -2.72 1.85 -15.50
CA TYR A 217 -3.42 0.79 -14.77
C TYR A 217 -4.85 1.18 -14.40
N SER A 218 -5.11 2.46 -14.13
CA SER A 218 -6.45 2.95 -13.87
C SER A 218 -7.39 2.74 -15.06
N SER A 219 -6.90 2.91 -16.28
CA SER A 219 -7.63 2.60 -17.50
C SER A 219 -7.79 1.10 -17.70
N ALA A 220 -6.70 0.34 -17.56
CA ALA A 220 -6.72 -1.11 -17.75
C ALA A 220 -7.66 -1.82 -16.77
N ASN A 221 -7.75 -1.36 -15.52
CA ASN A 221 -8.68 -1.89 -14.53
C ASN A 221 -10.14 -1.48 -14.77
N ARG A 222 -10.40 -0.69 -15.80
CA ARG A 222 -11.74 -0.24 -16.26
C ARG A 222 -11.96 -0.46 -17.75
N ASP A 223 -11.17 -1.34 -18.35
CA ASP A 223 -11.27 -1.68 -19.78
C ASP A 223 -12.49 -2.60 -20.02
N GLU A 224 -13.45 -2.10 -20.77
CA GLU A 224 -14.68 -2.82 -21.15
C GLU A 224 -14.42 -4.05 -22.05
N GLN A 225 -13.25 -4.11 -22.69
CA GLN A 225 -12.88 -5.27 -23.50
C GLN A 225 -12.35 -6.43 -22.66
N ALA A 226 -11.83 -6.13 -21.46
CA ALA A 226 -11.23 -7.12 -20.57
C ALA A 226 -12.09 -7.44 -19.35
N ILE A 227 -12.91 -6.50 -18.91
CA ILE A 227 -13.66 -6.57 -17.66
C ILE A 227 -15.14 -6.25 -17.93
N GLU A 228 -16.02 -7.16 -17.61
CA GLU A 228 -17.47 -6.93 -17.70
C GLU A 228 -17.90 -5.91 -16.65
N ARG A 229 -18.71 -4.91 -17.02
CA ARG A 229 -19.21 -3.84 -16.13
C ARG A 229 -18.08 -3.20 -15.30
N PRO A 230 -17.01 -2.66 -15.93
CA PRO A 230 -15.77 -2.28 -15.22
C PRO A 230 -15.95 -1.06 -14.31
N HIS A 231 -17.02 -0.27 -14.51
CA HIS A 231 -17.37 0.91 -13.72
C HIS A 231 -18.28 0.60 -12.53
N GLU A 232 -18.66 -0.67 -12.33
CA GLU A 232 -19.39 -1.12 -11.15
C GLU A 232 -18.43 -1.72 -10.14
N PHE A 233 -18.63 -1.38 -8.86
CA PHE A 233 -17.96 -2.05 -7.74
C PHE A 233 -18.75 -3.30 -7.40
N ASP A 234 -18.18 -4.46 -7.72
CA ASP A 234 -18.86 -5.75 -7.62
C ASP A 234 -17.95 -6.77 -6.90
N LEU A 235 -18.19 -6.97 -5.61
CA LEU A 235 -17.40 -7.87 -4.77
C LEU A 235 -17.56 -9.36 -5.14
N SER A 236 -18.57 -9.68 -5.96
CA SER A 236 -18.82 -11.03 -6.46
C SER A 236 -18.13 -11.33 -7.79
N ARG A 237 -17.38 -10.37 -8.32
CA ARG A 237 -16.72 -10.47 -9.63
C ARG A 237 -15.77 -11.67 -9.69
N ASP A 238 -16.09 -12.63 -10.58
CA ASP A 238 -15.28 -13.80 -10.87
C ASP A 238 -15.47 -14.22 -12.34
N PRO A 239 -14.43 -14.29 -13.20
CA PRO A 239 -13.05 -13.89 -12.88
C PRO A 239 -12.89 -12.37 -12.70
N ASN A 240 -11.85 -11.97 -11.94
CA ASN A 240 -11.45 -10.58 -11.79
C ASN A 240 -10.05 -10.35 -12.38
N PRO A 241 -9.94 -10.10 -13.70
CA PRO A 241 -8.66 -10.04 -14.42
C PRO A 241 -7.95 -8.69 -14.26
N HIS A 242 -7.96 -8.12 -13.07
CA HIS A 242 -7.34 -6.82 -12.82
C HIS A 242 -5.81 -6.86 -12.87
N VAL A 243 -5.22 -5.72 -13.20
CA VAL A 243 -3.76 -5.53 -13.24
C VAL A 243 -3.21 -4.76 -12.03
N GLY A 244 -3.95 -4.70 -10.93
CA GLY A 244 -3.53 -3.97 -9.71
C GLY A 244 -2.22 -4.46 -9.09
N PHE A 245 -1.81 -5.70 -9.38
CA PHE A 245 -0.51 -6.27 -9.03
C PHE A 245 0.46 -6.38 -10.21
N GLY A 246 0.14 -5.77 -11.33
CA GLY A 246 0.85 -5.88 -12.61
C GLY A 246 0.26 -6.96 -13.52
N GLY A 247 0.56 -6.88 -14.81
CA GLY A 247 0.08 -7.80 -15.85
C GLY A 247 0.85 -9.11 -15.97
N GLY A 248 1.65 -9.47 -14.96
CA GLY A 248 2.54 -10.65 -14.99
C GLY A 248 3.99 -10.30 -15.36
N GLY A 249 4.82 -11.33 -15.65
CA GLY A 249 6.24 -11.16 -15.96
C GLY A 249 7.10 -10.89 -14.71
N ILE A 250 8.35 -10.49 -14.93
CA ILE A 250 9.37 -10.33 -13.89
C ILE A 250 9.08 -9.18 -12.90
N HIS A 251 8.21 -8.24 -13.28
CA HIS A 251 7.78 -7.12 -12.44
C HIS A 251 6.42 -7.35 -11.76
N HIS A 252 5.87 -8.58 -11.79
CA HIS A 252 4.69 -8.89 -10.99
C HIS A 252 4.97 -8.58 -9.51
N CYS A 253 3.99 -7.99 -8.83
CA CYS A 253 4.15 -7.51 -7.45
C CYS A 253 4.70 -8.62 -6.53
N LEU A 254 5.89 -8.38 -5.97
CA LEU A 254 6.53 -9.30 -5.02
C LEU A 254 5.68 -9.47 -3.75
N GLY A 255 5.08 -8.39 -3.28
CA GLY A 255 4.28 -8.31 -2.06
C GLY A 255 2.81 -8.71 -2.24
N ASN A 256 2.39 -9.21 -3.40
CA ASN A 256 0.97 -9.44 -3.71
C ASN A 256 0.24 -10.33 -2.68
N ARG A 257 0.89 -11.37 -2.17
CA ARG A 257 0.32 -12.26 -1.13
C ARG A 257 0.21 -11.55 0.21
N LEU A 258 1.21 -10.74 0.55
CA LEU A 258 1.23 -9.98 1.79
C LEU A 258 0.13 -8.90 1.79
N ALA A 259 -0.02 -8.17 0.69
CA ALA A 259 -1.06 -7.15 0.53
C ALA A 259 -2.46 -7.77 0.67
N ARG A 260 -2.74 -8.88 -0.01
CA ARG A 260 -4.01 -9.60 0.12
C ARG A 260 -4.28 -10.04 1.56
N ALA A 261 -3.27 -10.59 2.23
CA ALA A 261 -3.41 -11.03 3.62
C ALA A 261 -3.71 -9.86 4.57
N GLN A 262 -3.08 -8.71 4.37
CA GLN A 262 -3.31 -7.50 5.16
C GLN A 262 -4.71 -6.93 4.93
N ILE A 263 -5.12 -6.76 3.67
CA ILE A 263 -6.45 -6.24 3.32
C ILE A 263 -7.53 -7.17 3.88
N ARG A 264 -7.38 -8.48 3.68
CA ARG A 264 -8.29 -9.49 4.22
C ARG A 264 -8.39 -9.41 5.74
N ALA A 265 -7.26 -9.41 6.44
CA ALA A 265 -7.24 -9.42 7.90
C ALA A 265 -7.89 -8.17 8.49
N LEU A 266 -7.58 -6.99 7.93
CA LEU A 266 -8.14 -5.75 8.44
C LEU A 266 -9.66 -5.67 8.21
N PHE A 267 -10.16 -5.96 7.02
CA PHE A 267 -11.59 -5.85 6.77
C PHE A 267 -12.41 -6.90 7.53
N ILE A 268 -11.88 -8.12 7.72
CA ILE A 268 -12.55 -9.11 8.58
C ILE A 268 -12.62 -8.59 10.01
N GLU A 269 -11.53 -8.15 10.59
CA GLU A 269 -11.49 -7.64 11.98
C GLU A 269 -12.38 -6.40 12.14
N LEU A 270 -12.28 -5.46 11.21
CA LEU A 270 -13.04 -4.22 11.21
C LEU A 270 -14.54 -4.46 11.13
N LEU A 271 -14.99 -5.23 10.13
CA LEU A 271 -16.41 -5.45 9.87
C LEU A 271 -17.08 -6.35 10.92
N ASN A 272 -16.32 -7.24 11.58
CA ASN A 272 -16.83 -7.98 12.73
C ASN A 272 -17.09 -7.09 13.95
N ARG A 273 -16.31 -6.02 14.11
CA ARG A 273 -16.38 -5.14 15.29
C ARG A 273 -17.14 -3.84 15.05
N CYS A 274 -17.07 -3.33 13.85
CA CYS A 274 -17.70 -2.09 13.40
C CYS A 274 -18.49 -2.37 12.10
N PRO A 275 -19.54 -3.20 12.12
CA PRO A 275 -20.26 -3.62 10.92
C PRO A 275 -20.89 -2.46 10.16
N ASP A 276 -21.16 -1.36 10.80
CA ASP A 276 -21.83 -0.18 10.24
C ASP A 276 -20.87 1.01 10.01
N ILE A 277 -19.56 0.82 10.13
CA ILE A 277 -18.57 1.87 9.91
C ILE A 277 -18.82 2.61 8.59
N VAL A 278 -18.74 3.92 8.60
CA VAL A 278 -18.86 4.77 7.41
C VAL A 278 -17.61 5.63 7.24
N ALA A 279 -17.32 5.98 5.99
CA ALA A 279 -16.26 6.92 5.64
C ALA A 279 -16.83 8.08 4.81
N ASP A 280 -16.36 9.29 5.08
CA ASP A 280 -16.72 10.48 4.30
C ASP A 280 -15.77 10.65 3.09
N GLU A 281 -15.93 11.74 2.34
CA GLU A 281 -15.11 12.02 1.17
C GLU A 281 -13.64 12.13 1.52
N PRO A 282 -12.76 11.42 0.79
CA PRO A 282 -11.33 11.49 1.03
C PRO A 282 -10.73 12.79 0.49
N VAL A 283 -9.74 13.32 1.19
CA VAL A 283 -8.83 14.33 0.64
C VAL A 283 -7.71 13.60 -0.08
N LEU A 284 -7.59 13.82 -1.39
CA LEU A 284 -6.57 13.19 -2.22
C LEU A 284 -5.33 14.08 -2.33
N SER A 285 -4.14 13.46 -2.38
CA SER A 285 -2.92 14.17 -2.78
C SER A 285 -2.84 14.30 -4.30
N PRO A 286 -2.31 15.41 -4.82
CA PRO A 286 -2.10 15.57 -6.25
C PRO A 286 -1.00 14.61 -6.74
N GLY A 287 -1.24 13.94 -7.87
CA GLY A 287 -0.26 13.03 -8.45
C GLY A 287 -0.84 12.20 -9.60
N SER A 288 0.05 11.57 -10.37
CA SER A 288 -0.31 10.68 -11.47
C SER A 288 0.25 9.26 -11.29
N PHE A 289 1.05 9.03 -10.26
CA PHE A 289 1.68 7.73 -10.01
C PHE A 289 0.91 6.93 -8.98
N PHE A 290 0.65 7.49 -7.80
CA PHE A 290 -0.13 6.88 -6.75
C PHE A 290 -1.51 7.54 -6.58
N HIS A 291 -2.52 6.74 -6.29
CA HIS A 291 -3.88 7.19 -5.97
C HIS A 291 -4.00 7.43 -4.45
N VAL A 292 -3.35 8.49 -3.97
CA VAL A 292 -3.14 8.74 -2.55
C VAL A 292 -4.35 9.39 -1.89
N VAL A 293 -4.91 8.71 -0.90
CA VAL A 293 -5.81 9.28 0.11
C VAL A 293 -4.94 9.84 1.23
N LYS A 294 -4.93 11.16 1.38
CA LYS A 294 -4.17 11.89 2.39
C LYS A 294 -4.85 11.86 3.76
N ARG A 295 -6.15 12.11 3.76
CA ARG A 295 -7.04 12.09 4.93
C ARG A 295 -8.40 11.55 4.51
N MET A 296 -9.07 10.83 5.39
CA MET A 296 -10.43 10.36 5.16
C MET A 296 -11.15 10.23 6.50
N PRO A 297 -12.11 11.13 6.80
CA PRO A 297 -12.92 10.98 8.00
C PRO A 297 -13.71 9.67 7.98
N CYS A 298 -13.77 8.99 9.11
CA CYS A 298 -14.63 7.82 9.29
C CYS A 298 -15.28 7.80 10.67
N LYS A 299 -16.42 7.14 10.77
CA LYS A 299 -17.18 6.96 12.01
C LYS A 299 -17.44 5.48 12.21
N PRO A 300 -16.76 4.82 13.17
CA PRO A 300 -16.91 3.37 13.41
C PRO A 300 -18.32 2.97 13.83
N PHE A 301 -19.01 3.85 14.57
CA PHE A 301 -20.36 3.64 15.07
C PHE A 301 -21.23 4.83 14.68
N PRO A 302 -21.79 4.83 13.45
CA PRO A 302 -22.75 5.87 13.03
C PRO A 302 -24.03 5.78 13.86
N ASP A 303 -24.76 6.92 13.98
CA ASP A 303 -26.02 7.02 14.73
C ASP A 303 -27.14 6.24 14.07
#